data_3ccd1128920f2cf03e67f48deac13ebf
#
_entry.id   3ccd1128920f2cf03e67f48deac13ebf
#
_cell.length_a   1.000
_cell.length_b   1.000
_cell.length_c   1.000
_cell.angle_alpha   90.00
_cell.angle_beta   90.00
_cell.angle_gamma   90.00
#
_symmetry.space_group_name_H-M   'P 1'
#
loop_
_entity.id
_entity.type
_entity.pdbx_description
1 polymer ?
#
loop_
_entity_poly.entity_id
_entity_poly.type
_entity_poly.pdbx_seq_one_letter_code
_entity_poly.pdbx_strand_id
1 'polypeptide(L)'
;MTFVARDTNNILKNAGQTSSSKMDMNWLIPVIVALMVYACIYYYLKSRKVLPHVIDFMGPCIMIKTEKVGFFDKLARPKKLLYAYASAGVLLTIICGVAVTLLFVISGLLSLTVPTEPIPPQDLLLIPGLNSYVPSTFAVWFALVFAMVIHEAGHGIISRVENMRVKSTGLLTLIIPIGAFVESYGEDVEKARLGSKLRMFAAGITNNIVIGIICLLLLTVLLGMAVPGDHPYVYGVYSGYPAEEAGVLPGLIITDIDGM
;
A
#
# COMPACT_ATOMS: atom_id res chain seq x y z
N MET A 1 -11.82 41.33 42.48
CA MET A 1 -11.48 39.95 42.06
C MET A 1 -12.74 39.09 42.29
N THR A 2 -13.56 38.94 41.29
CA THR A 2 -14.82 38.16 41.41
C THR A 2 -14.60 36.84 40.66
N PHE A 3 -14.47 35.77 41.40
CA PHE A 3 -14.43 34.42 40.83
C PHE A 3 -15.86 34.02 40.40
N VAL A 4 -16.08 33.91 39.11
CA VAL A 4 -17.31 33.29 38.58
C VAL A 4 -17.12 31.78 38.67
N ALA A 5 -17.87 31.14 39.57
CA ALA A 5 -17.97 29.69 39.62
C ALA A 5 -18.62 29.23 38.31
N ARG A 6 -17.81 28.60 37.42
CA ARG A 6 -18.27 28.00 36.20
C ARG A 6 -19.01 26.69 36.54
N ASP A 7 -20.23 26.66 36.09
CA ASP A 7 -21.26 25.66 36.34
C ASP A 7 -20.78 24.23 36.05
N THR A 8 -20.34 23.49 37.08
CA THR A 8 -19.89 22.09 37.01
C THR A 8 -21.02 21.15 36.55
N ASN A 9 -22.27 21.58 36.59
CA ASN A 9 -23.40 20.76 36.15
C ASN A 9 -23.49 20.60 34.62
N ASN A 10 -22.93 21.53 33.84
CA ASN A 10 -22.87 21.39 32.40
C ASN A 10 -21.77 20.41 31.95
N ILE A 11 -20.68 20.29 32.71
CA ILE A 11 -19.60 19.35 32.42
C ILE A 11 -20.06 17.91 32.67
N LEU A 12 -20.83 17.67 33.74
CA LEU A 12 -21.35 16.33 34.04
C LEU A 12 -22.50 15.90 33.11
N LYS A 13 -23.28 16.84 32.56
CA LYS A 13 -24.28 16.53 31.54
C LYS A 13 -23.66 16.13 30.18
N ASN A 14 -22.55 16.73 29.83
CA ASN A 14 -21.83 16.35 28.60
C ASN A 14 -21.00 15.08 28.74
N ALA A 15 -20.58 14.71 29.95
CA ALA A 15 -19.88 13.44 30.21
C ALA A 15 -20.82 12.22 30.21
N GLY A 16 -22.13 12.41 30.33
CA GLY A 16 -23.13 11.33 30.29
C GLY A 16 -23.71 11.04 28.90
N GLN A 17 -23.42 11.86 27.90
CA GLN A 17 -23.66 11.52 26.50
C GLN A 17 -22.46 10.74 25.96
N THR A 18 -22.29 9.50 26.45
CA THR A 18 -21.66 8.48 25.60
C THR A 18 -22.51 8.45 24.33
N SER A 19 -22.03 9.13 23.31
CA SER A 19 -22.50 8.99 21.96
C SER A 19 -22.44 7.49 21.65
N SER A 20 -23.57 6.81 21.83
CA SER A 20 -23.87 5.63 21.07
C SER A 20 -23.86 6.10 19.61
N SER A 21 -22.70 6.12 19.00
CA SER A 21 -22.58 6.30 17.57
C SER A 21 -23.34 5.12 16.98
N LYS A 22 -24.61 5.35 16.65
CA LYS A 22 -25.27 4.52 15.67
C LYS A 22 -24.34 4.58 14.48
N MET A 23 -23.55 3.53 14.32
CA MET A 23 -22.68 3.38 13.17
C MET A 23 -23.60 3.50 11.98
N ASP A 24 -23.51 4.66 11.27
CA ASP A 24 -24.33 4.91 10.11
C ASP A 24 -24.02 3.79 9.11
N MET A 25 -24.85 2.75 9.12
CA MET A 25 -24.69 1.57 8.28
C MET A 25 -24.97 1.87 6.80
N ASN A 26 -25.15 3.13 6.44
CA ASN A 26 -25.41 3.56 5.07
C ASN A 26 -24.29 3.15 4.09
N TRP A 27 -23.07 2.96 4.57
CA TRP A 27 -21.95 2.46 3.77
C TRP A 27 -22.08 0.98 3.41
N LEU A 28 -22.85 0.19 4.18
CA LEU A 28 -23.06 -1.24 3.88
C LEU A 28 -23.85 -1.45 2.60
N ILE A 29 -24.80 -0.58 2.30
CA ILE A 29 -25.64 -0.70 1.11
C ILE A 29 -24.80 -0.66 -0.18
N PRO A 30 -23.94 0.37 -0.42
CA PRO A 30 -23.09 0.38 -1.62
C PRO A 30 -22.11 -0.79 -1.66
N VAL A 31 -21.60 -1.25 -0.53
CA VAL A 31 -20.71 -2.43 -0.48
C VAL A 31 -21.46 -3.70 -0.88
N ILE A 32 -22.67 -3.92 -0.35
CA ILE A 32 -23.48 -5.09 -0.71
C ILE A 32 -23.86 -5.04 -2.19
N VAL A 33 -24.23 -3.87 -2.70
CA VAL A 33 -24.55 -3.69 -4.14
C VAL A 33 -23.32 -4.00 -5.00
N ALA A 34 -22.14 -3.48 -4.64
CA ALA A 34 -20.91 -3.75 -5.36
C ALA A 34 -20.55 -5.26 -5.35
N LEU A 35 -20.71 -5.94 -4.21
CA LEU A 35 -20.52 -7.38 -4.10
C LEU A 35 -21.52 -8.18 -4.94
N MET A 36 -22.80 -7.78 -4.95
CA MET A 36 -23.81 -8.42 -5.80
C MET A 36 -23.49 -8.25 -7.29
N VAL A 37 -23.17 -7.04 -7.73
CA VAL A 37 -22.78 -6.74 -9.11
C VAL A 37 -21.56 -7.57 -9.50
N TYR A 38 -20.54 -7.60 -8.63
CA TYR A 38 -19.35 -8.41 -8.85
C TYR A 38 -19.68 -9.90 -8.96
N ALA A 39 -20.49 -10.43 -8.06
CA ALA A 39 -20.91 -11.84 -8.09
C ALA A 39 -21.68 -12.18 -9.38
N CYS A 40 -22.56 -11.28 -9.84
CA CYS A 40 -23.25 -11.43 -11.11
C CYS A 40 -22.28 -11.48 -12.31
N ILE A 41 -21.32 -10.54 -12.35
CA ILE A 41 -20.30 -10.50 -13.40
C ILE A 41 -19.45 -11.77 -13.35
N TYR A 42 -18.95 -12.15 -12.17
CA TYR A 42 -18.16 -13.36 -11.96
C TYR A 42 -18.89 -14.60 -12.47
N TYR A 43 -20.14 -14.78 -12.07
CA TYR A 43 -20.95 -15.93 -12.46
C TYR A 43 -21.25 -15.94 -13.97
N TYR A 44 -21.56 -14.79 -14.54
CA TYR A 44 -21.76 -14.63 -15.98
C TYR A 44 -20.50 -15.00 -16.78
N LEU A 45 -19.34 -14.45 -16.42
CA LEU A 45 -18.08 -14.72 -17.10
C LEU A 45 -17.69 -16.20 -16.98
N LYS A 46 -17.87 -16.79 -15.80
CA LYS A 46 -17.55 -18.20 -15.52
C LYS A 46 -18.48 -19.16 -16.28
N SER A 47 -19.79 -18.90 -16.28
CA SER A 47 -20.77 -19.77 -16.94
C SER A 47 -20.69 -19.71 -18.47
N ARG A 48 -20.42 -18.53 -19.02
CA ARG A 48 -20.32 -18.31 -20.48
C ARG A 48 -18.93 -18.60 -21.04
N LYS A 49 -17.92 -18.91 -20.18
CA LYS A 49 -16.52 -19.09 -20.57
C LYS A 49 -16.04 -17.96 -21.49
N VAL A 50 -16.35 -16.72 -21.11
CA VAL A 50 -16.00 -15.54 -21.89
C VAL A 50 -14.48 -15.41 -21.93
N LEU A 51 -13.89 -15.37 -23.14
CA LEU A 51 -12.45 -15.22 -23.37
C LEU A 51 -11.57 -16.18 -22.53
N PRO A 52 -11.71 -17.52 -22.68
CA PRO A 52 -11.04 -18.48 -21.80
C PRO A 52 -9.50 -18.42 -21.85
N HIS A 53 -8.93 -17.78 -22.88
CA HIS A 53 -7.48 -17.55 -22.99
C HIS A 53 -7.00 -16.32 -22.21
N VAL A 54 -7.92 -15.41 -21.83
CA VAL A 54 -7.59 -14.15 -21.16
C VAL A 54 -8.12 -14.14 -19.73
N ILE A 55 -9.28 -14.75 -19.49
CA ILE A 55 -9.97 -14.74 -18.20
C ILE A 55 -9.89 -16.13 -17.58
N ASP A 56 -9.38 -16.20 -16.37
CA ASP A 56 -9.36 -17.39 -15.54
C ASP A 56 -9.89 -17.07 -14.14
N PHE A 57 -10.12 -18.07 -13.30
CA PHE A 57 -10.75 -17.90 -12.00
C PHE A 57 -9.92 -18.59 -10.92
N MET A 58 -9.55 -17.84 -9.90
CA MET A 58 -8.85 -18.35 -8.71
C MET A 58 -9.68 -18.05 -7.46
N GLY A 59 -10.44 -19.07 -7.00
CA GLY A 59 -11.40 -18.88 -5.92
C GLY A 59 -12.45 -17.83 -6.31
N PRO A 60 -12.65 -16.77 -5.50
CA PRO A 60 -13.57 -15.67 -5.81
C PRO A 60 -12.98 -14.64 -6.77
N CYS A 61 -11.69 -14.72 -7.10
CA CYS A 61 -11.00 -13.71 -7.89
C CYS A 61 -11.08 -14.01 -9.41
N ILE A 62 -11.18 -12.95 -10.20
CA ILE A 62 -11.05 -13.00 -11.65
C ILE A 62 -9.60 -12.69 -12.00
N MET A 63 -8.97 -13.58 -12.74
CA MET A 63 -7.62 -13.44 -13.27
C MET A 63 -7.69 -12.97 -14.72
N ILE A 64 -7.13 -11.82 -15.01
CA ILE A 64 -6.95 -11.32 -16.38
C ILE A 64 -5.51 -11.61 -16.77
N LYS A 65 -5.28 -12.62 -17.61
CA LYS A 65 -3.96 -13.13 -17.97
C LYS A 65 -3.59 -12.94 -19.42
N THR A 66 -2.29 -12.90 -19.68
CA THR A 66 -1.73 -12.97 -21.03
C THR A 66 -0.57 -13.96 -21.06
N GLU A 67 -0.51 -14.72 -22.16
CA GLU A 67 0.59 -15.66 -22.45
C GLU A 67 1.68 -15.00 -23.29
N LYS A 68 1.53 -13.72 -23.67
CA LYS A 68 2.53 -12.95 -24.41
C LYS A 68 3.65 -12.48 -23.49
N VAL A 69 4.46 -13.43 -23.00
CA VAL A 69 5.50 -13.20 -21.99
C VAL A 69 6.91 -12.98 -22.58
N GLY A 70 7.03 -12.89 -23.90
CA GLY A 70 8.34 -12.72 -24.58
C GLY A 70 9.07 -11.41 -24.24
N PHE A 71 8.40 -10.43 -23.65
CA PHE A 71 9.06 -9.22 -23.17
C PHE A 71 10.01 -9.51 -22.00
N PHE A 72 9.75 -10.53 -21.17
CA PHE A 72 10.65 -10.95 -20.11
C PHE A 72 11.98 -11.46 -20.68
N ASP A 73 11.97 -12.12 -21.85
CA ASP A 73 13.20 -12.59 -22.51
C ASP A 73 14.08 -11.41 -22.96
N LYS A 74 13.45 -10.30 -23.39
CA LYS A 74 14.18 -9.08 -23.75
C LYS A 74 14.80 -8.42 -22.52
N LEU A 75 14.03 -8.32 -21.43
CA LEU A 75 14.51 -7.74 -20.17
C LEU A 75 15.56 -8.59 -19.48
N ALA A 76 15.53 -9.91 -19.65
CA ALA A 76 16.48 -10.85 -19.10
C ALA A 76 17.83 -10.93 -19.87
N ARG A 77 18.02 -10.15 -20.95
CA ARG A 77 19.25 -10.19 -21.77
C ARG A 77 20.55 -9.98 -21.00
N PRO A 78 20.67 -8.97 -20.08
CA PRO A 78 21.90 -8.78 -19.32
C PRO A 78 22.03 -9.81 -18.18
N LYS A 79 22.05 -11.11 -18.52
CA LYS A 79 22.02 -12.23 -17.55
C LYS A 79 23.03 -12.09 -16.43
N LYS A 80 24.28 -11.72 -16.73
CA LYS A 80 25.33 -11.61 -15.70
C LYS A 80 25.03 -10.53 -14.67
N LEU A 81 24.56 -9.36 -15.12
CA LEU A 81 24.18 -8.24 -14.25
C LEU A 81 22.97 -8.61 -13.39
N LEU A 82 21.94 -9.17 -14.02
CA LEU A 82 20.71 -9.56 -13.32
C LEU A 82 20.94 -10.71 -12.34
N TYR A 83 21.85 -11.64 -12.66
CA TYR A 83 22.26 -12.70 -11.73
C TYR A 83 22.97 -12.13 -10.50
N ALA A 84 23.90 -11.18 -10.69
CA ALA A 84 24.59 -10.51 -9.58
C ALA A 84 23.59 -9.69 -8.74
N TYR A 85 22.70 -8.93 -9.39
CA TYR A 85 21.63 -8.18 -8.76
C TYR A 85 20.73 -9.09 -7.91
N ALA A 86 20.22 -10.18 -8.49
CA ALA A 86 19.35 -11.10 -7.78
C ALA A 86 20.08 -11.82 -6.62
N SER A 87 21.37 -12.12 -6.77
CA SER A 87 22.17 -12.72 -5.69
C SER A 87 22.37 -11.75 -4.52
N ALA A 88 22.68 -10.48 -4.79
CA ALA A 88 22.72 -9.43 -3.79
C ALA A 88 21.32 -9.20 -3.16
N GLY A 89 20.27 -9.30 -3.98
CA GLY A 89 18.88 -9.20 -3.55
C GLY A 89 18.47 -10.28 -2.55
N VAL A 90 18.94 -11.51 -2.70
CA VAL A 90 18.70 -12.56 -1.69
C VAL A 90 19.27 -12.15 -0.33
N LEU A 91 20.52 -11.66 -0.31
CA LEU A 91 21.13 -11.20 0.94
C LEU A 91 20.36 -10.02 1.54
N LEU A 92 19.99 -9.04 0.71
CA LEU A 92 19.20 -7.87 1.12
C LEU A 92 17.85 -8.30 1.71
N THR A 93 17.15 -9.22 1.06
CA THR A 93 15.86 -9.72 1.54
C THR A 93 15.99 -10.43 2.89
N ILE A 94 17.05 -11.21 3.08
CA ILE A 94 17.31 -11.89 4.37
C ILE A 94 17.58 -10.85 5.45
N ILE A 95 18.45 -9.87 5.20
CA ILE A 95 18.78 -8.81 6.16
C ILE A 95 17.52 -8.02 6.55
N CYS A 96 16.74 -7.59 5.55
CA CYS A 96 15.49 -6.86 5.80
C CYS A 96 14.47 -7.73 6.56
N GLY A 97 14.34 -9.01 6.21
CA GLY A 97 13.45 -9.94 6.88
C GLY A 97 13.79 -10.11 8.36
N VAL A 98 15.09 -10.31 8.66
CA VAL A 98 15.57 -10.38 10.05
C VAL A 98 15.32 -9.07 10.78
N ALA A 99 15.65 -7.92 10.18
CA ALA A 99 15.45 -6.60 10.78
C ALA A 99 13.97 -6.34 11.11
N VAL A 100 13.06 -6.62 10.18
CA VAL A 100 11.62 -6.46 10.39
C VAL A 100 11.12 -7.40 11.49
N THR A 101 11.57 -8.66 11.50
CA THR A 101 11.21 -9.61 12.55
C THR A 101 11.66 -9.12 13.93
N LEU A 102 12.90 -8.64 14.04
CA LEU A 102 13.41 -8.06 15.29
C LEU A 102 12.61 -6.83 15.73
N LEU A 103 12.26 -5.95 14.78
CA LEU A 103 11.41 -4.78 15.09
C LEU A 103 10.04 -5.21 15.64
N PHE A 104 9.40 -6.21 15.07
CA PHE A 104 8.13 -6.73 15.58
C PHE A 104 8.27 -7.31 16.98
N VAL A 105 9.32 -8.10 17.23
CA VAL A 105 9.58 -8.67 18.55
C VAL A 105 9.82 -7.56 19.58
N ILE A 106 10.67 -6.59 19.27
CA ILE A 106 10.98 -5.45 20.16
C ILE A 106 9.70 -4.63 20.41
N SER A 107 8.94 -4.30 19.38
CA SER A 107 7.66 -3.57 19.53
C SER A 107 6.67 -4.33 20.41
N GLY A 108 6.55 -5.65 20.21
CA GLY A 108 5.70 -6.50 21.05
C GLY A 108 6.14 -6.51 22.51
N LEU A 109 7.44 -6.58 22.79
CA LEU A 109 7.98 -6.52 24.15
C LEU A 109 7.77 -5.14 24.80
N LEU A 110 7.99 -4.06 24.04
CA LEU A 110 7.75 -2.70 24.52
C LEU A 110 6.28 -2.45 24.85
N SER A 111 5.35 -2.99 24.07
CA SER A 111 3.91 -2.83 24.31
C SER A 111 3.44 -3.47 25.63
N LEU A 112 4.22 -4.39 26.20
CA LEU A 112 3.94 -4.96 27.52
C LEU A 112 4.27 -4.00 28.67
N THR A 113 5.14 -3.02 28.43
CA THR A 113 5.64 -2.09 29.45
C THR A 113 5.10 -0.67 29.29
N VAL A 114 4.77 -0.29 28.05
CA VAL A 114 4.22 1.04 27.73
C VAL A 114 2.76 0.86 27.34
N PRO A 115 1.83 1.44 28.11
CA PRO A 115 0.41 1.43 27.71
C PRO A 115 0.26 2.14 26.37
N THR A 116 -0.18 1.41 25.35
CA THR A 116 -0.50 1.97 24.03
C THR A 116 -2.00 1.97 23.84
N GLU A 117 -2.53 3.01 23.23
CA GLU A 117 -3.94 2.99 22.84
C GLU A 117 -4.19 1.91 21.78
N PRO A 118 -5.33 1.21 21.83
CA PRO A 118 -5.65 0.17 20.85
C PRO A 118 -5.73 0.79 19.45
N ILE A 119 -4.99 0.20 18.51
CA ILE A 119 -5.06 0.59 17.10
C ILE A 119 -6.44 0.21 16.55
N PRO A 120 -7.16 1.15 15.93
CA PRO A 120 -8.44 0.84 15.29
C PRO A 120 -8.28 -0.29 14.24
N PRO A 121 -9.21 -1.25 14.18
CA PRO A 121 -9.09 -2.40 13.26
C PRO A 121 -8.89 -2.02 11.79
N GLN A 122 -9.45 -0.89 11.33
CA GLN A 122 -9.27 -0.39 9.98
C GLN A 122 -7.83 0.01 9.67
N ASP A 123 -7.05 0.41 10.68
CA ASP A 123 -5.66 0.85 10.52
C ASP A 123 -4.67 -0.33 10.44
N LEU A 124 -5.14 -1.54 10.72
CA LEU A 124 -4.39 -2.77 10.46
C LEU A 124 -4.35 -3.12 8.96
N LEU A 125 -5.27 -2.59 8.17
CA LEU A 125 -5.35 -2.84 6.73
C LEU A 125 -4.75 -1.66 5.97
N LEU A 126 -3.78 -1.92 5.11
CA LEU A 126 -3.13 -0.89 4.28
C LEU A 126 -3.97 -0.56 3.03
N ILE A 127 -5.24 -0.21 3.25
CA ILE A 127 -6.18 0.13 2.18
C ILE A 127 -6.32 1.65 2.13
N PRO A 128 -5.99 2.31 0.99
CA PRO A 128 -6.13 3.76 0.87
C PRO A 128 -7.57 4.23 1.11
N GLY A 129 -7.71 5.21 2.00
CA GLY A 129 -9.00 5.78 2.39
C GLY A 129 -9.77 5.00 3.47
N LEU A 130 -9.35 3.77 3.80
CA LEU A 130 -9.83 3.04 4.97
C LEU A 130 -8.90 3.23 6.16
N ASN A 131 -7.61 3.13 5.90
CA ASN A 131 -6.55 3.38 6.88
C ASN A 131 -6.39 4.87 7.12
N SER A 132 -6.40 5.31 8.37
CA SER A 132 -6.33 6.73 8.76
C SER A 132 -5.02 7.42 8.32
N TYR A 133 -3.96 6.65 8.14
CA TYR A 133 -2.64 7.15 7.73
C TYR A 133 -2.40 7.09 6.22
N VAL A 134 -3.27 6.44 5.46
CA VAL A 134 -3.10 6.22 4.02
C VAL A 134 -4.26 6.88 3.25
N PRO A 135 -4.06 8.11 2.77
CA PRO A 135 -5.10 8.84 2.06
C PRO A 135 -5.44 8.18 0.73
N SER A 136 -6.71 8.27 0.31
CA SER A 136 -7.17 7.78 -0.99
C SER A 136 -6.90 8.80 -2.10
N THR A 137 -5.64 9.04 -2.41
CA THR A 137 -5.22 9.92 -3.52
C THR A 137 -4.79 9.11 -4.73
N PHE A 138 -4.84 9.72 -5.92
CA PHE A 138 -4.33 9.11 -7.14
C PHE A 138 -2.87 8.66 -7.00
N ALA A 139 -2.03 9.48 -6.35
CA ALA A 139 -0.62 9.17 -6.15
C ALA A 139 -0.40 7.89 -5.33
N VAL A 140 -1.19 7.68 -4.28
CA VAL A 140 -1.11 6.48 -3.42
C VAL A 140 -1.56 5.24 -4.19
N TRP A 141 -2.68 5.31 -4.90
CA TRP A 141 -3.14 4.21 -5.74
C TRP A 141 -2.16 3.87 -6.85
N PHE A 142 -1.61 4.89 -7.52
CA PHE A 142 -0.56 4.71 -8.53
C PHE A 142 0.67 4.01 -7.95
N ALA A 143 1.16 4.47 -6.79
CA ALA A 143 2.33 3.89 -6.13
C ALA A 143 2.11 2.41 -5.77
N LEU A 144 0.93 2.05 -5.25
CA LEU A 144 0.58 0.66 -4.92
C LEU A 144 0.58 -0.23 -6.18
N VAL A 145 -0.11 0.20 -7.24
CA VAL A 145 -0.17 -0.57 -8.49
C VAL A 145 1.21 -0.68 -9.11
N PHE A 146 1.97 0.42 -9.12
CA PHE A 146 3.32 0.45 -9.67
C PHE A 146 4.26 -0.49 -8.90
N ALA A 147 4.27 -0.43 -7.56
CA ALA A 147 5.07 -1.32 -6.72
C ALA A 147 4.71 -2.80 -6.95
N MET A 148 3.43 -3.11 -7.10
CA MET A 148 2.95 -4.45 -7.39
C MET A 148 3.43 -4.95 -8.75
N VAL A 149 3.32 -4.14 -9.80
CA VAL A 149 3.77 -4.50 -11.16
C VAL A 149 5.29 -4.72 -11.19
N ILE A 150 6.05 -3.86 -10.53
CA ILE A 150 7.52 -3.97 -10.45
C ILE A 150 7.95 -5.21 -9.65
N HIS A 151 7.21 -5.52 -8.58
CA HIS A 151 7.41 -6.74 -7.79
C HIS A 151 7.27 -7.99 -8.66
N GLU A 152 6.14 -8.12 -9.35
CA GLU A 152 5.86 -9.27 -10.22
C GLU A 152 6.81 -9.34 -11.43
N ALA A 153 7.16 -8.19 -12.00
CA ALA A 153 8.15 -8.15 -13.07
C ALA A 153 9.51 -8.71 -12.61
N GLY A 154 9.90 -8.49 -11.36
CA GLY A 154 11.10 -9.08 -10.76
C GLY A 154 11.09 -10.60 -10.85
N HIS A 155 10.00 -11.22 -10.41
CA HIS A 155 9.84 -12.68 -10.50
C HIS A 155 9.95 -13.19 -11.93
N GLY A 156 9.27 -12.53 -12.88
CA GLY A 156 9.29 -12.92 -14.29
C GLY A 156 10.67 -12.79 -14.95
N ILE A 157 11.36 -11.68 -14.69
CA ILE A 157 12.69 -11.43 -15.25
C ILE A 157 13.70 -12.44 -14.71
N ILE A 158 13.74 -12.65 -13.38
CA ILE A 158 14.71 -13.56 -12.76
C ILE A 158 14.39 -15.02 -13.07
N SER A 159 13.11 -15.38 -13.22
CA SER A 159 12.76 -16.71 -13.76
C SER A 159 13.45 -16.98 -15.10
N ARG A 160 13.43 -16.01 -16.03
CA ARG A 160 14.09 -16.15 -17.33
C ARG A 160 15.61 -16.17 -17.22
N VAL A 161 16.19 -15.39 -16.31
CA VAL A 161 17.65 -15.41 -16.03
C VAL A 161 18.08 -16.79 -15.56
N GLU A 162 17.28 -17.43 -14.72
CA GLU A 162 17.52 -18.77 -14.14
C GLU A 162 17.05 -19.92 -15.04
N ASN A 163 16.69 -19.61 -16.30
CA ASN A 163 16.19 -20.56 -17.30
C ASN A 163 14.88 -21.27 -16.92
N MET A 164 14.07 -20.67 -16.05
CA MET A 164 12.71 -21.10 -15.77
C MET A 164 11.75 -20.40 -16.73
N ARG A 165 10.86 -21.17 -17.36
CA ARG A 165 9.88 -20.63 -18.30
C ARG A 165 8.75 -19.91 -17.54
N VAL A 166 8.36 -18.74 -18.03
CA VAL A 166 7.16 -18.03 -17.59
C VAL A 166 6.00 -18.47 -18.47
N LYS A 167 4.89 -18.86 -17.86
CA LYS A 167 3.70 -19.36 -18.52
C LYS A 167 2.74 -18.23 -18.88
N SER A 168 2.44 -17.39 -17.89
CA SER A 168 1.51 -16.27 -18.04
C SER A 168 1.84 -15.15 -17.04
N THR A 169 1.31 -13.98 -17.32
CA THR A 169 1.32 -12.84 -16.39
C THR A 169 -0.02 -12.12 -16.48
N GLY A 170 -0.40 -11.39 -15.43
CA GLY A 170 -1.66 -10.70 -15.44
C GLY A 170 -1.99 -9.99 -14.13
N LEU A 171 -3.27 -9.64 -14.04
CA LEU A 171 -3.85 -8.97 -12.89
C LEU A 171 -4.87 -9.88 -12.21
N LEU A 172 -4.87 -9.85 -10.89
CA LEU A 172 -5.86 -10.49 -10.05
C LEU A 172 -6.83 -9.42 -9.56
N THR A 173 -8.12 -9.61 -9.85
CA THR A 173 -9.17 -8.66 -9.48
C THR A 173 -10.22 -9.34 -8.61
N LEU A 174 -10.66 -8.65 -7.60
CA LEU A 174 -11.86 -9.02 -6.83
C LEU A 174 -12.92 -7.96 -7.12
N ILE A 175 -13.07 -6.85 -6.73
CA ILE A 175 -13.90 -5.73 -7.20
C ILE A 175 -12.97 -4.69 -7.82
N ILE A 176 -11.83 -4.53 -7.18
CA ILE A 176 -10.71 -3.71 -7.61
C ILE A 176 -9.52 -4.63 -7.93
N PRO A 177 -8.52 -4.17 -8.67
CA PRO A 177 -7.27 -4.90 -8.80
C PRO A 177 -6.61 -5.08 -7.43
N ILE A 178 -6.47 -6.32 -6.98
CA ILE A 178 -5.89 -6.67 -5.67
C ILE A 178 -4.47 -7.21 -5.79
N GLY A 179 -4.06 -7.61 -6.99
CA GLY A 179 -2.75 -8.16 -7.23
C GLY A 179 -2.38 -8.18 -8.70
N ALA A 180 -1.09 -8.27 -8.98
CA ALA A 180 -0.55 -8.76 -10.23
C ALA A 180 0.02 -10.16 -9.97
N PHE A 181 0.32 -10.91 -11.02
CA PHE A 181 0.97 -12.19 -10.89
C PHE A 181 1.83 -12.50 -12.11
N VAL A 182 2.87 -13.29 -11.86
CA VAL A 182 3.67 -13.95 -12.89
C VAL A 182 3.70 -15.44 -12.58
N GLU A 183 3.16 -16.24 -13.48
CA GLU A 183 3.09 -17.67 -13.34
C GLU A 183 4.26 -18.32 -14.10
N SER A 184 5.15 -18.99 -13.39
CA SER A 184 6.20 -19.85 -13.97
C SER A 184 5.70 -21.30 -14.07
N TYR A 185 6.27 -22.08 -15.00
CA TYR A 185 5.96 -23.50 -15.07
C TYR A 185 6.44 -24.21 -13.81
N GLY A 186 5.53 -24.86 -13.08
CA GLY A 186 5.81 -25.54 -11.81
C GLY A 186 6.93 -26.56 -11.91
N GLU A 187 6.99 -27.33 -13.02
CA GLU A 187 8.05 -28.31 -13.28
C GLU A 187 9.46 -27.68 -13.35
N ASP A 188 9.58 -26.48 -13.95
CA ASP A 188 10.85 -25.78 -14.06
C ASP A 188 11.29 -25.27 -12.68
N VAL A 189 10.34 -24.75 -11.89
CA VAL A 189 10.58 -24.30 -10.52
C VAL A 189 10.96 -25.47 -9.62
N GLU A 190 10.28 -26.61 -9.75
CA GLU A 190 10.54 -27.79 -8.92
C GLU A 190 11.95 -28.36 -9.15
N LYS A 191 12.37 -28.44 -10.41
CA LYS A 191 13.68 -28.93 -10.82
C LYS A 191 14.83 -27.94 -10.60
N ALA A 192 14.52 -26.66 -10.39
CA ALA A 192 15.54 -25.63 -10.20
C ALA A 192 16.33 -25.82 -8.91
N ARG A 193 17.61 -25.43 -8.93
CA ARG A 193 18.48 -25.42 -7.75
C ARG A 193 17.97 -24.46 -6.71
N LEU A 194 18.21 -24.74 -5.42
CA LEU A 194 17.77 -23.88 -4.32
C LEU A 194 18.17 -22.42 -4.51
N GLY A 195 19.41 -22.12 -4.90
CA GLY A 195 19.87 -20.76 -5.15
C GLY A 195 19.08 -20.04 -6.26
N SER A 196 18.66 -20.75 -7.31
CA SER A 196 17.82 -20.19 -8.38
C SER A 196 16.42 -19.87 -7.88
N LYS A 197 15.84 -20.73 -7.04
CA LYS A 197 14.55 -20.50 -6.38
C LYS A 197 14.61 -19.29 -5.46
N LEU A 198 15.66 -19.19 -4.62
CA LEU A 198 15.85 -18.07 -3.72
C LEU A 198 15.97 -16.74 -4.48
N ARG A 199 16.74 -16.68 -5.55
CA ARG A 199 16.86 -15.47 -6.38
C ARG A 199 15.52 -15.08 -7.01
N MET A 200 14.79 -16.05 -7.53
CA MET A 200 13.47 -15.80 -8.11
C MET A 200 12.49 -15.27 -7.05
N PHE A 201 12.38 -15.91 -5.88
CA PHE A 201 11.47 -15.49 -4.83
C PHE A 201 11.86 -14.15 -4.19
N ALA A 202 13.16 -13.88 -4.03
CA ALA A 202 13.62 -12.60 -3.49
C ALA A 202 13.48 -11.44 -4.47
N ALA A 203 13.37 -11.70 -5.78
CA ALA A 203 13.42 -10.67 -6.82
C ALA A 203 12.33 -9.61 -6.68
N GLY A 204 11.11 -10.00 -6.36
CA GLY A 204 10.00 -9.06 -6.15
C GLY A 204 10.27 -8.11 -4.98
N ILE A 205 10.67 -8.65 -3.83
CA ILE A 205 11.01 -7.88 -2.63
C ILE A 205 12.21 -6.96 -2.91
N THR A 206 13.24 -7.49 -3.56
CA THR A 206 14.44 -6.72 -3.94
C THR A 206 14.10 -5.53 -4.81
N ASN A 207 13.25 -5.73 -5.82
CA ASN A 207 12.81 -4.64 -6.69
C ASN A 207 12.10 -3.54 -5.91
N ASN A 208 11.19 -3.90 -5.00
CA ASN A 208 10.47 -2.91 -4.19
C ASN A 208 11.40 -2.14 -3.27
N ILE A 209 12.37 -2.81 -2.63
CA ILE A 209 13.37 -2.15 -1.77
C ILE A 209 14.22 -1.18 -2.61
N VAL A 210 14.73 -1.61 -3.76
CA VAL A 210 15.58 -0.78 -4.62
C VAL A 210 14.81 0.44 -5.14
N ILE A 211 13.59 0.26 -5.63
CA ILE A 211 12.73 1.36 -6.07
C ILE A 211 12.41 2.30 -4.90
N GLY A 212 12.11 1.75 -3.73
CA GLY A 212 11.88 2.55 -2.51
C GLY A 212 13.08 3.43 -2.15
N ILE A 213 14.30 2.86 -2.20
CA ILE A 213 15.53 3.63 -1.97
C ILE A 213 15.70 4.72 -3.03
N ILE A 214 15.49 4.41 -4.31
CA ILE A 214 15.58 5.38 -5.40
C ILE A 214 14.57 6.53 -5.18
N CYS A 215 13.32 6.20 -4.86
CA CYS A 215 12.29 7.21 -4.57
C CYS A 215 12.66 8.08 -3.36
N LEU A 216 13.21 7.48 -2.30
CA LEU A 216 13.66 8.21 -1.12
C LEU A 216 14.81 9.17 -1.45
N LEU A 217 15.79 8.72 -2.22
CA LEU A 217 16.90 9.57 -2.68
C LEU A 217 16.41 10.71 -3.55
N LEU A 218 15.49 10.44 -4.50
CA LEU A 218 14.88 11.47 -5.32
C LEU A 218 14.12 12.49 -4.47
N LEU A 219 13.34 12.03 -3.51
CA LEU A 219 12.63 12.89 -2.56
C LEU A 219 13.60 13.77 -1.78
N THR A 220 14.69 13.20 -1.27
CA THR A 220 15.72 13.95 -0.52
C THR A 220 16.34 15.06 -1.40
N VAL A 221 16.65 14.73 -2.66
CA VAL A 221 17.19 15.73 -3.61
C VAL A 221 16.17 16.83 -3.89
N LEU A 222 14.90 16.45 -4.16
CA LEU A 222 13.83 17.42 -4.44
C LEU A 222 13.58 18.35 -3.25
N LEU A 223 13.56 17.80 -2.03
CA LEU A 223 13.40 18.59 -0.80
C LEU A 223 14.61 19.51 -0.57
N GLY A 224 15.83 19.05 -0.89
CA GLY A 224 17.04 19.87 -0.82
C GLY A 224 17.09 20.99 -1.86
N MET A 225 16.32 20.89 -2.94
CA MET A 225 16.16 21.94 -3.94
C MET A 225 14.99 22.90 -3.63
N ALA A 226 14.16 22.56 -2.64
CA ALA A 226 13.05 23.43 -2.24
C ALA A 226 13.60 24.70 -1.59
N VAL A 227 13.25 25.85 -2.18
CA VAL A 227 13.59 27.16 -1.62
C VAL A 227 12.47 27.55 -0.67
N PRO A 228 12.79 28.06 0.55
CA PRO A 228 11.78 28.62 1.43
C PRO A 228 10.99 29.70 0.70
N GLY A 229 9.67 29.67 0.79
CA GLY A 229 8.84 30.75 0.26
C GLY A 229 9.06 32.03 1.05
N ASP A 230 8.82 33.18 0.41
CA ASP A 230 9.00 34.50 1.03
C ASP A 230 8.00 34.78 2.17
N HIS A 231 6.91 34.01 2.21
CA HIS A 231 5.87 34.15 3.21
C HIS A 231 5.60 32.83 3.94
N PRO A 232 5.38 32.86 5.27
CA PRO A 232 4.96 31.71 6.03
C PRO A 232 3.57 31.23 5.58
N TYR A 233 3.33 29.92 5.62
CA TYR A 233 2.03 29.34 5.32
C TYR A 233 1.51 28.52 6.50
N VAL A 234 0.19 28.39 6.58
CA VAL A 234 -0.48 27.58 7.59
C VAL A 234 -0.39 26.11 7.19
N TYR A 235 0.43 25.36 7.91
CA TYR A 235 0.55 23.92 7.70
C TYR A 235 -0.67 23.14 8.17
N GLY A 236 -1.23 23.52 9.32
CA GLY A 236 -2.39 22.88 9.91
C GLY A 236 -3.03 23.75 10.98
N VAL A 237 -4.28 23.46 11.29
CA VAL A 237 -5.06 24.14 12.32
C VAL A 237 -5.53 23.08 13.31
N TYR A 238 -5.32 23.32 14.60
CA TYR A 238 -5.81 22.42 15.65
C TYR A 238 -7.29 22.69 15.90
N SER A 239 -8.07 21.61 15.96
CA SER A 239 -9.49 21.69 16.24
C SER A 239 -9.77 22.19 17.68
N GLY A 240 -10.77 23.05 17.83
CA GLY A 240 -11.12 23.68 19.11
C GLY A 240 -10.23 24.87 19.53
N TYR A 241 -9.34 25.34 18.65
CA TYR A 241 -8.48 26.49 18.92
C TYR A 241 -8.93 27.74 18.14
N PRO A 242 -8.54 28.96 18.59
CA PRO A 242 -8.99 30.23 17.98
C PRO A 242 -8.75 30.35 16.49
N ALA A 243 -7.73 29.70 15.95
CA ALA A 243 -7.45 29.71 14.51
C ALA A 243 -8.56 29.01 13.70
N GLU A 244 -9.11 27.92 14.21
CA GLU A 244 -10.24 27.22 13.58
C GLU A 244 -11.53 28.09 13.68
N GLU A 245 -11.79 28.69 14.84
CA GLU A 245 -12.92 29.58 15.07
C GLU A 245 -12.84 30.82 14.16
N ALA A 246 -11.63 31.31 13.88
CA ALA A 246 -11.38 32.42 12.96
C ALA A 246 -11.46 32.01 11.48
N GLY A 247 -11.72 30.73 11.16
CA GLY A 247 -11.83 30.23 9.79
C GLY A 247 -10.50 30.12 9.05
N VAL A 248 -9.38 30.04 9.76
CA VAL A 248 -8.05 29.81 9.15
C VAL A 248 -8.00 28.39 8.61
N LEU A 249 -7.63 28.23 7.35
CA LEU A 249 -7.53 26.92 6.68
C LEU A 249 -6.07 26.53 6.44
N PRO A 250 -5.74 25.24 6.48
CA PRO A 250 -4.45 24.75 6.03
C PRO A 250 -4.15 25.16 4.58
N GLY A 251 -2.92 25.55 4.28
CA GLY A 251 -2.49 26.01 2.97
C GLY A 251 -2.64 27.51 2.74
N LEU A 252 -3.25 28.27 3.64
CA LEU A 252 -3.27 29.74 3.54
C LEU A 252 -1.87 30.32 3.74
N ILE A 253 -1.54 31.32 2.95
CA ILE A 253 -0.29 32.09 3.05
C ILE A 253 -0.55 33.29 3.96
N ILE A 254 0.31 33.49 4.96
CA ILE A 254 0.25 34.65 5.84
C ILE A 254 1.01 35.78 5.17
N THR A 255 0.32 36.80 4.73
CA THR A 255 0.91 37.97 4.05
C THR A 255 1.16 39.14 5.01
N ASP A 256 0.40 39.19 6.09
CA ASP A 256 0.41 40.31 7.03
C ASP A 256 -0.18 39.85 8.38
N ILE A 257 0.35 40.37 9.47
CA ILE A 257 -0.19 40.20 10.83
C ILE A 257 -0.28 41.61 11.43
N ASP A 258 -1.51 42.08 11.70
CA ASP A 258 -1.81 43.37 12.30
C ASP A 258 -1.25 44.58 11.55
N GLY A 259 -1.13 44.48 10.19
CA GLY A 259 -0.62 45.55 9.36
C GLY A 259 0.91 45.70 9.37
N MET A 260 1.63 44.63 9.79
CA MET A 260 3.10 44.54 9.77
C MET A 260 3.58 43.51 8.75
#